data_b897fe6f6d14ca88adfa0ee4a05e38ab
#
_entry.id   b897fe6f6d14ca88adfa0ee4a05e38ab
#
_cell.length_a   1.000
_cell.length_b   1.000
_cell.length_c   1.000
_cell.angle_alpha   90.00
_cell.angle_beta   90.00
_cell.angle_gamma   90.00
#
_symmetry.space_group_name_H-M   'P 1'
#
loop_
_entity.id
_entity.type
_entity.pdbx_description
1 polymer ?
#
loop_
_entity_poly.entity_id
_entity_poly.type
_entity_poly.pdbx_seq_one_letter_code
_entity_poly.pdbx_strand_id
1 'polypeptide(L)'
;HHLNDVCIDGDYIYVSYFSHSGNWKKNIHDGGVSEFHIERMSEGSVKVVTDLWKPHSPKIINGELCYLDSMRGKFYTGNQTLSGEFHGFARGLAYDDRFYYIGQSEDMYMSKRFNISNNIMLNAGFYLFDLETKASRFYPMLDNMNIHDLMILKGEDDE
;
A
#
# COMPACT_ATOMS: atom_id res chain seq x y z
N HIS A 1 12.13 -13.10 1.53
CA HIS A 1 11.79 -11.66 1.46
C HIS A 1 10.29 -11.41 1.20
N HIS A 2 9.59 -12.20 0.43
CA HIS A 2 8.20 -12.02 0.02
C HIS A 2 7.97 -10.65 -0.63
N LEU A 3 8.30 -10.59 -1.92
CA LEU A 3 8.00 -9.43 -2.76
C LEU A 3 6.48 -9.37 -3.02
N ASN A 4 5.91 -8.18 -3.04
CA ASN A 4 4.47 -7.98 -3.22
C ASN A 4 4.15 -7.28 -4.52
N ASP A 5 4.36 -5.97 -4.51
CA ASP A 5 3.94 -5.11 -5.59
C ASP A 5 5.13 -4.40 -6.19
N VAL A 6 4.99 -4.00 -7.45
CA VAL A 6 6.01 -3.31 -8.23
C VAL A 6 5.38 -2.10 -8.92
N CYS A 7 6.15 -1.01 -8.97
CA CYS A 7 5.85 0.17 -9.78
C CYS A 7 7.06 0.50 -10.65
N ILE A 8 6.81 0.91 -11.88
CA ILE A 8 7.86 1.38 -12.80
C ILE A 8 7.62 2.87 -13.04
N ASP A 9 8.68 3.66 -12.91
CA ASP A 9 8.68 5.08 -13.23
C ASP A 9 9.99 5.45 -13.92
N GLY A 10 9.91 5.83 -15.19
CA GLY A 10 11.08 6.05 -16.03
C GLY A 10 12.03 4.86 -16.02
N ASP A 11 13.28 5.08 -15.63
CA ASP A 11 14.33 4.08 -15.57
C ASP A 11 14.38 3.31 -14.25
N TYR A 12 13.41 3.49 -13.37
CA TYR A 12 13.41 2.92 -12.03
C TYR A 12 12.24 1.96 -11.79
N ILE A 13 12.53 0.92 -11.00
CA ILE A 13 11.56 -0.04 -10.51
C ILE A 13 11.51 0.06 -8.98
N TYR A 14 10.34 0.30 -8.44
CA TYR A 14 10.07 0.31 -6.99
C TYR A 14 9.39 -0.99 -6.61
N VAL A 15 9.95 -1.70 -5.63
CA VAL A 15 9.44 -3.01 -5.20
C VAL A 15 9.17 -2.99 -3.70
N SER A 16 7.93 -3.30 -3.31
CA SER A 16 7.62 -3.53 -1.91
C SER A 16 7.90 -4.96 -1.48
N TYR A 17 8.33 -5.16 -0.23
CA TYR A 17 8.62 -6.47 0.33
C TYR A 17 8.25 -6.53 1.83
N PHE A 18 7.80 -7.70 2.29
CA PHE A 18 7.33 -7.89 3.67
C PHE A 18 8.44 -7.88 4.70
N SER A 19 9.63 -8.32 4.34
CA SER A 19 10.71 -8.47 5.30
C SER A 19 12.07 -8.51 4.60
N HIS A 20 12.97 -7.67 5.08
CA HIS A 20 14.35 -7.69 4.66
C HIS A 20 15.10 -8.94 5.14
N SER A 21 14.86 -9.34 6.39
CA SER A 21 15.48 -10.53 6.98
C SER A 21 14.88 -11.86 6.49
N GLY A 22 13.71 -11.83 5.82
CA GLY A 22 12.96 -13.03 5.43
C GLY A 22 12.16 -13.67 6.58
N ASN A 23 12.13 -13.05 7.75
CA ASN A 23 11.54 -13.61 8.97
C ASN A 23 10.08 -13.17 9.22
N TRP A 24 9.37 -12.67 8.22
CA TRP A 24 7.99 -12.18 8.37
C TRP A 24 7.01 -13.22 8.94
N LYS A 25 7.24 -14.53 8.68
CA LYS A 25 6.46 -15.63 9.27
C LYS A 25 6.66 -15.75 10.78
N LYS A 26 7.75 -15.22 11.30
CA LYS A 26 8.06 -15.14 12.74
C LYS A 26 7.58 -13.84 13.38
N ASN A 27 6.71 -13.08 12.68
CA ASN A 27 6.21 -11.76 13.08
C ASN A 27 7.30 -10.68 13.19
N ILE A 28 8.42 -10.84 12.48
CA ILE A 28 9.41 -9.78 12.35
C ILE A 28 9.02 -8.92 11.15
N HIS A 29 8.59 -7.70 11.43
CA HIS A 29 8.07 -6.75 10.45
C HIS A 29 9.16 -5.71 10.14
N ASP A 30 10.04 -6.07 9.23
CA ASP A 30 11.15 -5.26 8.74
C ASP A 30 11.07 -5.07 7.21
N GLY A 31 9.84 -4.86 6.74
CA GLY A 31 9.55 -4.62 5.34
C GLY A 31 9.96 -3.23 4.86
N GLY A 32 9.78 -3.00 3.58
CA GLY A 32 10.13 -1.73 2.98
C GLY A 32 9.83 -1.64 1.50
N VAL A 33 10.35 -0.57 0.88
CA VAL A 33 10.38 -0.37 -0.57
C VAL A 33 11.83 -0.22 -0.99
N SER A 34 12.21 -0.96 -2.03
CA SER A 34 13.52 -0.83 -2.68
C SER A 34 13.38 -0.30 -4.10
N GLU A 35 14.32 0.51 -4.50
CA GLU A 35 14.46 1.06 -5.84
C GLU A 35 15.58 0.33 -6.60
N PHE A 36 15.34 0.00 -7.86
CA PHE A 36 16.32 -0.56 -8.79
C PHE A 36 16.36 0.30 -10.05
N HIS A 37 17.54 0.53 -10.57
CA HIS A 37 17.68 1.09 -11.91
C HIS A 37 17.61 -0.03 -12.96
N ILE A 38 16.74 0.10 -13.96
CA ILE A 38 16.43 -0.96 -14.93
C ILE A 38 17.69 -1.48 -15.63
N GLU A 39 18.51 -0.58 -16.17
CA GLU A 39 19.73 -0.96 -16.90
C GLU A 39 20.88 -1.42 -15.98
N ARG A 40 20.80 -1.13 -14.68
CA ARG A 40 21.85 -1.42 -13.69
C ARG A 40 21.38 -2.34 -12.57
N MET A 41 20.45 -3.25 -12.86
CA MET A 41 19.91 -4.19 -11.86
C MET A 41 20.98 -5.05 -11.19
N SER A 42 22.10 -5.34 -11.89
CA SER A 42 23.24 -6.08 -11.33
C SER A 42 23.97 -5.33 -10.21
N GLU A 43 23.84 -4.02 -10.12
CA GLU A 43 24.43 -3.21 -9.05
C GLU A 43 23.67 -3.32 -7.72
N GLY A 44 22.49 -3.97 -7.76
CA GLY A 44 21.63 -4.16 -6.60
C GLY A 44 20.56 -3.07 -6.45
N SER A 45 20.00 -2.96 -5.27
CA SER A 45 18.93 -2.02 -4.97
C SER A 45 19.30 -1.03 -3.87
N VAL A 46 18.66 0.14 -3.91
CA VAL A 46 18.67 1.11 -2.81
C VAL A 46 17.39 0.94 -2.00
N LYS A 47 17.51 0.84 -0.68
CA LYS A 47 16.35 0.84 0.21
C LYS A 47 15.89 2.29 0.39
N VAL A 48 14.76 2.63 -0.23
CA VAL A 48 14.21 3.99 -0.16
C VAL A 48 13.29 4.18 1.06
N VAL A 49 12.63 3.10 1.49
CA VAL A 49 11.83 3.07 2.72
C VAL A 49 12.09 1.77 3.48
N THR A 50 12.17 1.86 4.80
CA THR A 50 12.37 0.71 5.70
C THR A 50 11.38 0.74 6.85
N ASP A 51 11.38 -0.31 7.68
CA ASP A 51 10.57 -0.43 8.89
C ASP A 51 9.04 -0.38 8.64
N LEU A 52 8.61 -0.97 7.54
CA LEU A 52 7.19 -1.11 7.20
C LEU A 52 6.67 -2.51 7.57
N TRP A 53 5.38 -2.57 7.90
CA TRP A 53 4.69 -3.81 8.25
C TRP A 53 3.87 -4.32 7.07
N LYS A 54 4.47 -5.23 6.30
CA LYS A 54 3.87 -5.85 5.10
C LYS A 54 3.37 -4.80 4.10
N PRO A 55 4.26 -3.92 3.60
CA PRO A 55 3.85 -2.86 2.70
C PRO A 55 3.34 -3.37 1.37
N HIS A 56 2.44 -2.58 0.75
CA HIS A 56 1.87 -2.79 -0.58
C HIS A 56 1.79 -1.49 -1.37
N SER A 57 1.55 -1.66 -2.66
CA SER A 57 1.15 -0.63 -3.61
C SER A 57 2.09 0.58 -3.65
N PRO A 58 3.42 0.38 -3.82
CA PRO A 58 4.28 1.50 -4.16
C PRO A 58 3.83 2.07 -5.50
N LYS A 59 3.65 3.38 -5.59
CA LYS A 59 3.29 4.10 -6.82
C LYS A 59 3.95 5.47 -6.84
N ILE A 60 4.35 5.94 -8.01
CA ILE A 60 4.76 7.32 -8.17
C ILE A 60 3.51 8.12 -8.56
N ILE A 61 3.13 9.06 -7.73
CA ILE A 61 1.97 9.94 -7.91
C ILE A 61 2.46 11.38 -7.77
N ASN A 62 2.25 12.18 -8.80
CA ASN A 62 2.73 13.57 -8.87
C ASN A 62 4.26 13.70 -8.63
N GLY A 63 5.05 12.71 -9.11
CA GLY A 63 6.51 12.68 -8.93
C GLY A 63 6.97 12.24 -7.54
N GLU A 64 6.07 11.82 -6.66
CA GLU A 64 6.38 11.39 -5.30
C GLU A 64 6.08 9.91 -5.09
N LEU A 65 6.93 9.20 -4.34
CA LEU A 65 6.68 7.83 -3.95
C LEU A 65 5.58 7.78 -2.90
N CYS A 66 4.45 7.15 -3.27
CA CYS A 66 3.33 6.85 -2.39
C CYS A 66 3.28 5.35 -2.10
N TYR A 67 2.91 4.95 -0.89
CA TYR A 67 2.85 3.54 -0.51
C TYR A 67 1.96 3.31 0.72
N LEU A 68 1.58 2.04 0.92
CA LEU A 68 0.78 1.60 2.05
C LEU A 68 1.63 0.77 3.02
N ASP A 69 1.62 1.12 4.29
CA ASP A 69 2.06 0.28 5.38
C ASP A 69 0.86 -0.54 5.85
N SER A 70 0.62 -1.63 5.14
CA SER A 70 -0.67 -2.32 5.09
C SER A 70 -1.14 -2.83 6.44
N MET A 71 -0.27 -3.47 7.21
CA MET A 71 -0.66 -4.04 8.50
C MET A 71 -0.88 -2.96 9.56
N ARG A 72 -0.25 -1.79 9.44
CA ARG A 72 -0.52 -0.64 10.30
C ARG A 72 -1.64 0.25 9.78
N GLY A 73 -2.17 -0.02 8.56
CA GLY A 73 -3.23 0.76 7.94
C GLY A 73 -2.84 2.18 7.61
N LYS A 74 -1.56 2.43 7.31
CA LYS A 74 -1.03 3.76 7.09
C LYS A 74 -0.77 4.02 5.61
N PHE A 75 -1.11 5.20 5.16
CA PHE A 75 -0.82 5.72 3.84
C PHE A 75 0.23 6.83 3.93
N TYR A 76 1.25 6.71 3.12
CA TYR A 76 2.35 7.67 3.04
C TYR A 76 2.46 8.28 1.65
N THR A 77 2.76 9.56 1.60
CA THR A 77 3.19 10.29 0.40
C THR A 77 4.66 10.72 0.54
N GLY A 78 5.23 11.33 -0.47
CA GLY A 78 6.64 11.68 -0.57
C GLY A 78 7.33 12.11 0.72
N ASN A 79 8.64 11.89 0.80
CA ASN A 79 9.46 12.10 1.99
C ASN A 79 8.97 11.36 3.25
N GLN A 80 8.28 10.23 3.08
CA GLN A 80 7.74 9.41 4.16
C GLN A 80 6.72 10.17 5.05
N THR A 81 5.98 11.10 4.47
CA THR A 81 4.95 11.85 5.17
C THR A 81 3.72 10.97 5.40
N LEU A 82 3.35 10.76 6.66
CA LEU A 82 2.10 10.09 7.02
C LEU A 82 0.91 10.95 6.59
N SER A 83 0.15 10.48 5.61
CA SER A 83 -0.92 11.21 4.96
C SER A 83 -2.31 10.77 5.37
N GLY A 84 -2.46 9.51 5.77
CA GLY A 84 -3.73 8.97 6.27
C GLY A 84 -3.57 7.68 7.07
N GLU A 85 -4.55 7.38 7.92
CA GLU A 85 -4.65 6.13 8.67
C GLU A 85 -6.03 5.51 8.45
N PHE A 86 -6.06 4.20 8.20
CA PHE A 86 -7.26 3.43 7.88
C PHE A 86 -7.36 2.19 8.76
N HIS A 87 -8.57 1.68 8.97
CA HIS A 87 -8.79 0.64 9.97
C HIS A 87 -8.33 -0.75 9.56
N GLY A 88 -8.48 -1.12 8.29
CA GLY A 88 -8.21 -2.48 7.81
C GLY A 88 -6.79 -2.69 7.31
N PHE A 89 -6.58 -3.84 6.67
CA PHE A 89 -5.36 -4.15 5.96
C PHE A 89 -5.36 -3.40 4.63
N ALA A 90 -4.65 -2.28 4.58
CA ALA A 90 -4.64 -1.39 3.42
C ALA A 90 -3.88 -2.04 2.25
N ARG A 91 -4.55 -2.18 1.08
CA ARG A 91 -4.00 -2.83 -0.10
C ARG A 91 -4.70 -2.33 -1.36
N GLY A 92 -3.93 -1.96 -2.36
CA GLY A 92 -4.43 -1.25 -3.54
C GLY A 92 -4.47 0.26 -3.34
N LEU A 93 -3.83 0.99 -4.23
CA LEU A 93 -3.73 2.44 -4.22
C LEU A 93 -3.95 2.96 -5.64
N ALA A 94 -4.86 3.91 -5.80
CA ALA A 94 -5.06 4.63 -7.05
C ALA A 94 -5.31 6.12 -6.78
N TYR A 95 -5.17 6.96 -7.81
CA TYR A 95 -5.35 8.40 -7.73
C TYR A 95 -5.94 8.93 -9.04
N ASP A 96 -6.93 9.81 -8.98
CA ASP A 96 -7.66 10.37 -10.13
C ASP A 96 -7.43 11.87 -10.34
N ASP A 97 -6.28 12.38 -9.93
CA ASP A 97 -5.90 13.80 -9.90
C ASP A 97 -6.61 14.64 -8.83
N ARG A 98 -7.51 14.04 -8.05
CA ARG A 98 -8.21 14.69 -6.94
C ARG A 98 -8.24 13.85 -5.68
N PHE A 99 -8.69 12.60 -5.80
CA PHE A 99 -8.88 11.70 -4.67
C PHE A 99 -7.93 10.52 -4.72
N TYR A 100 -7.51 10.06 -3.56
CA TYR A 100 -6.87 8.77 -3.40
C TYR A 100 -7.92 7.68 -3.14
N TYR A 101 -7.74 6.56 -3.80
CA TYR A 101 -8.52 5.35 -3.59
C TYR A 101 -7.63 4.35 -2.89
N ILE A 102 -8.01 3.95 -1.66
CA ILE A 102 -7.22 3.08 -0.81
C ILE A 102 -8.04 1.85 -0.49
N GLY A 103 -7.61 0.71 -1.01
CA GLY A 103 -8.28 -0.56 -0.80
C GLY A 103 -8.06 -1.09 0.62
N GLN A 104 -9.06 -1.80 1.11
CA GLN A 104 -9.06 -2.53 2.36
C GLN A 104 -9.47 -3.97 2.13
N SER A 105 -8.63 -4.90 2.51
CA SER A 105 -8.99 -6.32 2.62
C SER A 105 -9.66 -6.61 3.96
N GLU A 106 -10.44 -7.68 4.02
CA GLU A 106 -10.96 -8.20 5.28
C GLU A 106 -9.82 -8.50 6.28
N ASP A 107 -10.20 -8.94 7.46
CA ASP A 107 -9.35 -9.25 8.62
C ASP A 107 -8.04 -9.99 8.29
N MET A 108 -7.14 -9.33 7.60
CA MET A 108 -5.78 -9.83 7.41
C MET A 108 -4.89 -9.31 8.55
N TYR A 109 -4.57 -10.20 9.49
CA TYR A 109 -3.64 -9.91 10.61
C TYR A 109 -4.10 -8.85 11.62
N MET A 110 -5.36 -8.40 11.57
CA MET A 110 -5.86 -7.34 12.44
C MET A 110 -5.88 -7.74 13.92
N SER A 111 -6.24 -8.98 14.22
CA SER A 111 -6.17 -9.52 15.58
C SER A 111 -4.78 -9.37 16.19
N LYS A 112 -3.73 -9.60 15.40
CA LYS A 112 -2.33 -9.41 15.84
C LYS A 112 -1.98 -7.93 16.01
N ARG A 113 -2.44 -7.07 15.11
CA ARG A 113 -2.21 -5.62 15.19
C ARG A 113 -2.81 -5.03 16.47
N PHE A 114 -4.04 -5.41 16.78
CA PHE A 114 -4.76 -4.88 17.94
C PHE A 114 -4.54 -5.67 19.22
N ASN A 115 -3.77 -6.76 19.16
CA ASN A 115 -3.51 -7.68 20.29
C ASN A 115 -4.81 -8.15 20.96
N ILE A 116 -5.77 -8.58 20.15
CA ILE A 116 -7.04 -9.10 20.62
C ILE A 116 -7.21 -10.58 20.27
N SER A 117 -7.86 -11.30 21.16
CA SER A 117 -8.13 -12.73 21.01
C SER A 117 -9.44 -13.05 20.28
N ASN A 118 -10.33 -12.06 20.16
CA ASN A 118 -11.63 -12.21 19.53
C ASN A 118 -11.54 -11.96 18.02
N ASN A 119 -12.51 -12.47 17.29
CA ASN A 119 -12.62 -12.19 15.86
C ASN A 119 -12.88 -10.69 15.62
N ILE A 120 -12.14 -10.14 14.68
CA ILE A 120 -12.45 -8.85 14.05
C ILE A 120 -12.93 -9.16 12.64
N MET A 121 -14.10 -8.70 12.29
CA MET A 121 -14.60 -8.73 10.93
C MET A 121 -14.62 -7.31 10.38
N LEU A 122 -13.82 -7.06 9.36
CA LEU A 122 -13.81 -5.83 8.59
C LEU A 122 -14.23 -6.16 7.17
N ASN A 123 -15.16 -5.39 6.63
CA ASN A 123 -15.56 -5.56 5.24
C ASN A 123 -14.41 -5.20 4.29
N ALA A 124 -14.24 -5.97 3.21
CA ALA A 124 -13.43 -5.53 2.09
C ALA A 124 -14.12 -4.37 1.36
N GLY A 125 -13.31 -3.49 0.77
CA GLY A 125 -13.80 -2.32 0.07
C GLY A 125 -12.70 -1.32 -0.18
N PHE A 126 -13.07 -0.09 -0.44
CA PHE A 126 -12.08 0.98 -0.60
C PHE A 126 -12.56 2.29 0.03
N TYR A 127 -11.60 3.09 0.43
CA TYR A 127 -11.79 4.47 0.85
C TYR A 127 -11.58 5.40 -0.34
N LEU A 128 -12.50 6.34 -0.52
CA LEU A 128 -12.28 7.57 -1.25
C LEU A 128 -11.71 8.57 -0.23
N PHE A 129 -10.50 9.04 -0.45
CA PHE A 129 -9.77 9.87 0.50
C PHE A 129 -9.32 11.18 -0.14
N ASP A 130 -9.70 12.29 0.47
CA ASP A 130 -9.25 13.63 0.12
C ASP A 130 -8.05 14.01 0.97
N LEU A 131 -6.89 14.17 0.33
CA LEU A 131 -5.64 14.49 1.02
C LEU A 131 -5.64 15.90 1.64
N GLU A 132 -6.34 16.85 1.03
CA GLU A 132 -6.39 18.23 1.50
C GLU A 132 -7.24 18.36 2.78
N THR A 133 -8.47 17.86 2.72
CA THR A 133 -9.42 17.98 3.84
C THR A 133 -9.29 16.87 4.88
N LYS A 134 -8.54 15.80 4.55
CA LYS A 134 -8.43 14.55 5.33
C LYS A 134 -9.76 13.80 5.48
N ALA A 135 -10.78 14.19 4.73
CA ALA A 135 -12.04 13.47 4.70
C ALA A 135 -11.91 12.13 3.97
N SER A 136 -12.57 11.11 4.48
CA SER A 136 -12.64 9.81 3.80
C SER A 136 -14.04 9.23 3.85
N ARG A 137 -14.40 8.48 2.80
CA ARG A 137 -15.65 7.71 2.72
C ARG A 137 -15.32 6.28 2.32
N PHE A 138 -15.84 5.32 3.07
CA PHE A 138 -15.68 3.90 2.78
C PHE A 138 -16.81 3.38 1.89
N TYR A 139 -16.43 2.62 0.86
CA TYR A 139 -17.33 1.91 -0.04
C TYR A 139 -17.12 0.39 0.13
N PRO A 140 -18.04 -0.31 0.78
CA PRO A 140 -17.91 -1.75 0.99
C PRO A 140 -18.14 -2.53 -0.30
N MET A 141 -17.39 -3.61 -0.47
CA MET A 141 -17.54 -4.59 -1.56
C MET A 141 -17.93 -5.94 -0.94
N LEU A 142 -19.23 -6.11 -0.71
CA LEU A 142 -19.78 -7.17 0.14
C LEU A 142 -19.47 -8.62 -0.31
N ASP A 143 -19.24 -8.82 -1.61
CA ASP A 143 -18.96 -10.14 -2.18
C ASP A 143 -17.45 -10.45 -2.31
N ASN A 144 -16.60 -9.57 -1.81
CA ASN A 144 -15.16 -9.72 -1.89
C ASN A 144 -14.54 -9.76 -0.50
N MET A 145 -13.58 -10.66 -0.33
CA MET A 145 -12.79 -10.79 0.91
C MET A 145 -11.48 -10.01 0.86
N ASN A 146 -10.91 -9.84 -0.34
CA ASN A 146 -9.60 -9.24 -0.52
C ASN A 146 -9.55 -8.28 -1.69
N ILE A 147 -8.96 -7.12 -1.46
CA ILE A 147 -8.52 -6.20 -2.51
C ILE A 147 -7.03 -6.45 -2.73
N HIS A 148 -6.61 -6.60 -3.98
CA HIS A 148 -5.19 -6.80 -4.33
C HIS A 148 -4.56 -5.53 -4.88
N ASP A 149 -5.25 -4.84 -5.77
CA ASP A 149 -4.85 -3.53 -6.30
C ASP A 149 -6.09 -2.73 -6.72
N LEU A 150 -5.89 -1.46 -6.98
CA LEU A 150 -6.88 -0.53 -7.52
C LEU A 150 -6.29 0.20 -8.71
N MET A 151 -7.12 0.42 -9.73
CA MET A 151 -6.74 1.14 -10.94
C MET A 151 -7.89 2.06 -11.38
N ILE A 152 -7.56 3.26 -11.79
CA ILE A 152 -8.49 4.17 -12.46
C ILE A 152 -8.50 3.84 -13.95
N LEU A 153 -9.68 3.56 -14.47
CA LEU A 153 -9.90 3.45 -15.90
C LEU A 153 -10.48 4.78 -16.39
N LYS A 154 -9.82 5.40 -17.34
CA LYS A 154 -10.40 6.57 -18.04
C LYS A 154 -11.46 6.07 -19.02
N GLY A 155 -12.63 6.69 -19.00
CA GLY A 155 -13.69 6.44 -20.00
C GLY A 155 -13.27 6.97 -21.38
N GLU A 156 -13.90 6.46 -22.44
CA GLU A 156 -13.66 6.94 -23.82
C GLU A 156 -14.12 8.40 -24.04
N ASP A 157 -14.88 8.98 -23.08
CA ASP A 157 -15.45 10.33 -23.16
C ASP A 157 -14.60 11.42 -22.45
N ASP A 158 -13.39 11.07 -21.96
CA ASP A 158 -12.52 11.98 -21.22
C ASP A 158 -11.42 12.64 -22.08
N GLU A 159 -11.67 12.79 -23.42
CA GLU A 159 -10.83 13.55 -24.36
C GLU A 159 -11.29 15.01 -24.55
#